data_3af5631d898adba23b7d0202310c396f
#
_entry.id   3af5631d898adba23b7d0202310c396f
#
_cell.length_a   1.000
_cell.length_b   1.000
_cell.length_c   1.000
_cell.angle_alpha   90.00
_cell.angle_beta   90.00
_cell.angle_gamma   90.00
#
_symmetry.space_group_name_H-M   'P 1'
#
loop_
_entity.id
_entity.type
_entity.pdbx_description
1 polymer ?
#
loop_
_entity_poly.entity_id
_entity_poly.type
_entity_poly.pdbx_seq_one_letter_code
_entity_poly.pdbx_strand_id
1 'polypeptide(L)'
;ATTGVITLTAKGAEAAANDFEALANVHSLVVTATEDAGLGGVKTTDITVKLNEQNLDDNAPKFEGTTDGEYSFSYDENSAADSVLGTVTAKDADGEAVTYSIKSGNDNGWFAI
;
A
#
# COMPACT_ATOMS: atom_id res chain seq x y z
N ALA A 1 18.39 26.69 10.11
CA ALA A 1 19.09 25.46 10.52
C ALA A 1 20.57 25.55 10.11
N THR A 2 21.44 24.98 10.91
CA THR A 2 22.89 24.96 10.66
C THR A 2 23.38 23.63 10.09
N THR A 3 22.48 22.61 10.01
CA THR A 3 22.73 21.35 9.34
C THR A 3 21.74 21.15 8.21
N GLY A 4 22.10 20.37 7.21
CA GLY A 4 21.22 20.02 6.10
C GLY A 4 20.39 18.76 6.32
N VAL A 5 20.17 18.36 7.56
CA VAL A 5 19.39 17.16 7.90
C VAL A 5 17.90 17.42 7.69
N ILE A 6 17.26 16.63 6.86
CA ILE A 6 15.81 16.67 6.63
C ILE A 6 15.15 15.60 7.50
N THR A 7 14.13 15.98 8.26
CA THR A 7 13.40 15.07 9.14
C THR A 7 11.90 15.15 8.88
N LEU A 8 11.21 14.05 9.18
CA LEU A 8 9.76 14.04 9.18
C LEU A 8 9.23 14.66 10.46
N THR A 9 8.30 15.61 10.35
CA THR A 9 7.65 16.22 11.53
C THR A 9 6.53 15.34 12.06
N ALA A 10 6.05 15.62 13.29
CA ALA A 10 4.87 14.93 13.84
C ALA A 10 3.64 15.12 12.93
N LYS A 11 3.44 16.31 12.40
CA LYS A 11 2.36 16.59 11.45
C LYS A 11 2.50 15.78 10.16
N GLY A 12 3.72 15.66 9.63
CA GLY A 12 4.01 14.85 8.45
C GLY A 12 3.78 13.36 8.69
N ALA A 13 4.17 12.87 9.87
CA ALA A 13 3.97 11.46 10.24
C ALA A 13 2.48 11.07 10.37
N GLU A 14 1.63 12.04 10.75
CA GLU A 14 0.17 11.82 10.88
C GLU A 14 -0.60 12.10 9.60
N ALA A 15 0.03 12.73 8.60
CA ALA A 15 -0.64 13.10 7.36
C ALA A 15 -1.04 11.87 6.54
N ALA A 16 -2.18 11.95 5.85
CA ALA A 16 -2.60 10.94 4.89
C ALA A 16 -1.55 10.74 3.76
N ALA A 17 -0.75 11.76 3.46
CA ALA A 17 0.36 11.66 2.51
C ALA A 17 1.53 10.78 2.99
N ASN A 18 1.53 10.33 4.24
CA ASN A 18 2.46 9.34 4.78
C ASN A 18 1.86 7.92 4.72
N ASP A 19 0.93 7.70 3.83
CA ASP A 19 0.32 6.41 3.52
C ASP A 19 0.42 6.23 2.01
N PHE A 20 1.21 5.27 1.56
CA PHE A 20 1.56 5.07 0.15
C PHE A 20 0.32 4.89 -0.74
N GLU A 21 -0.71 4.24 -0.23
CA GLU A 21 -1.95 3.98 -0.96
C GLU A 21 -2.92 5.16 -0.98
N ALA A 22 -2.71 6.17 -0.11
CA ALA A 22 -3.69 7.24 0.08
C ALA A 22 -3.48 8.44 -0.86
N LEU A 23 -2.27 9.00 -0.94
CA LEU A 23 -1.97 10.24 -1.66
C LEU A 23 -0.64 10.15 -2.42
N ALA A 24 -0.17 11.27 -2.92
CA ALA A 24 1.07 11.37 -3.69
C ALA A 24 2.29 10.84 -2.92
N ASN A 25 3.11 10.06 -3.61
CA ASN A 25 4.26 9.35 -3.05
C ASN A 25 5.60 10.04 -3.30
N VAL A 26 5.58 11.18 -3.96
CA VAL A 26 6.75 12.01 -4.24
C VAL A 26 6.48 13.43 -3.76
N HIS A 27 7.36 13.91 -2.90
CA HIS A 27 7.30 15.27 -2.38
C HIS A 27 8.52 16.05 -2.87
N SER A 28 8.31 17.19 -3.50
CA SER A 28 9.37 18.05 -3.99
C SER A 28 9.54 19.25 -3.05
N LEU A 29 10.74 19.41 -2.54
CA LEU A 29 11.14 20.56 -1.71
C LEU A 29 12.17 21.37 -2.46
N VAL A 30 12.14 22.69 -2.29
CA VAL A 30 13.25 23.58 -2.67
C VAL A 30 13.97 24.00 -1.40
N VAL A 31 15.24 23.67 -1.31
CA VAL A 31 16.09 24.00 -0.15
C VAL A 31 17.11 25.05 -0.57
N THR A 32 17.21 26.11 0.21
CA THR A 32 18.14 27.22 -0.03
C THR A 32 19.29 27.13 0.96
N ALA A 33 20.51 27.12 0.41
CA ALA A 33 21.72 27.35 1.20
C ALA A 33 22.07 28.83 1.16
N THR A 34 22.27 29.40 2.33
CA THR A 34 22.58 30.84 2.49
C THR A 34 23.91 31.00 3.22
N GLU A 35 24.83 31.78 2.65
CA GLU A 35 26.09 32.08 3.32
C GLU A 35 25.94 33.14 4.40
N ASP A 36 26.89 33.17 5.35
CA ASP A 36 26.96 34.23 6.35
C ASP A 36 27.33 35.56 5.71
N ALA A 37 26.84 36.67 6.29
CA ALA A 37 27.05 38.03 5.83
C ALA A 37 28.47 38.58 6.08
N GLY A 38 29.51 37.73 6.15
CA GLY A 38 30.85 38.09 6.59
C GLY A 38 31.72 38.85 5.58
N LEU A 39 31.50 38.68 4.28
CA LEU A 39 32.43 39.14 3.24
C LEU A 39 31.74 39.91 2.09
N GLY A 40 30.92 40.91 2.43
CA GLY A 40 30.43 41.84 1.43
C GLY A 40 29.15 41.45 0.71
N GLY A 41 28.31 40.69 1.36
CA GLY A 41 26.97 40.33 0.89
C GLY A 41 26.62 38.88 1.13
N VAL A 42 25.32 38.59 1.16
CA VAL A 42 24.79 37.26 1.34
C VAL A 42 24.42 36.68 -0.02
N LYS A 43 24.99 35.54 -0.37
CA LYS A 43 24.65 34.79 -1.57
C LYS A 43 23.93 33.50 -1.17
N THR A 44 23.03 33.07 -2.03
CA THR A 44 22.22 31.89 -1.82
C THR A 44 22.23 30.96 -3.04
N THR A 45 22.00 29.70 -2.80
CA THR A 45 21.83 28.70 -3.86
C THR A 45 20.67 27.81 -3.49
N ASP A 46 19.78 27.54 -4.44
CA ASP A 46 18.63 26.67 -4.27
C ASP A 46 18.87 25.31 -4.92
N ILE A 47 18.32 24.28 -4.32
CA ILE A 47 18.29 22.92 -4.87
C ILE A 47 16.91 22.30 -4.66
N THR A 48 16.49 21.52 -5.63
CA THR A 48 15.28 20.70 -5.50
C THR A 48 15.62 19.35 -4.90
N VAL A 49 14.91 18.98 -3.83
CA VAL A 49 15.04 17.68 -3.17
C VAL A 49 13.73 16.94 -3.38
N LYS A 50 13.80 15.75 -3.95
CA LYS A 50 12.65 14.84 -4.08
C LYS A 50 12.73 13.78 -2.98
N LEU A 51 11.67 13.69 -2.20
CA LEU A 51 11.48 12.67 -1.17
C LEU A 51 10.48 11.66 -1.70
N ASN A 52 10.96 10.45 -1.92
CA ASN A 52 10.14 9.36 -2.49
C ASN A 52 9.70 8.45 -1.35
N GLU A 53 8.40 8.38 -1.12
CA GLU A 53 7.82 7.43 -0.19
C GLU A 53 7.87 6.03 -0.79
N GLN A 54 8.29 5.06 0.01
CA GLN A 54 8.38 3.68 -0.41
C GLN A 54 7.20 2.89 0.16
N ASN A 55 6.63 2.03 -0.67
CA ASN A 55 5.58 1.14 -0.24
C ASN A 55 6.10 0.09 0.73
N LEU A 56 5.38 -0.09 1.84
CA LEU A 56 5.59 -1.20 2.77
C LEU A 56 4.39 -2.14 2.67
N ASP A 57 4.63 -3.44 2.85
CA ASP A 57 3.57 -4.43 2.93
C ASP A 57 2.86 -4.31 4.29
N ASP A 58 1.88 -3.41 4.37
CA ASP A 58 1.12 -3.13 5.58
C ASP A 58 -0.38 -3.43 5.45
N ASN A 59 -0.80 -4.06 4.36
CA ASN A 59 -2.17 -4.46 4.13
C ASN A 59 -2.27 -5.98 3.88
N ALA A 60 -3.28 -6.60 4.48
CA ALA A 60 -3.65 -7.97 4.17
C ALA A 60 -4.64 -8.00 3.00
N PRO A 61 -4.68 -9.09 2.20
CA PRO A 61 -5.69 -9.24 1.16
C PRO A 61 -7.10 -9.14 1.70
N LYS A 62 -8.00 -8.50 0.94
CA LYS A 62 -9.42 -8.38 1.27
C LYS A 62 -10.26 -9.05 0.21
N PHE A 63 -11.22 -9.88 0.64
CA PHE A 63 -12.20 -10.46 -0.27
C PHE A 63 -13.18 -9.40 -0.77
N GLU A 64 -13.46 -9.45 -2.07
CA GLU A 64 -14.40 -8.56 -2.75
C GLU A 64 -15.76 -9.22 -2.91
N GLY A 65 -16.82 -8.41 -3.03
CA GLY A 65 -18.18 -8.89 -3.28
C GLY A 65 -18.90 -9.42 -2.06
N THR A 66 -18.34 -9.24 -0.86
CA THR A 66 -18.98 -9.59 0.39
C THR A 66 -18.71 -8.53 1.45
N THR A 67 -19.68 -8.29 2.33
CA THR A 67 -19.56 -7.34 3.44
C THR A 67 -19.57 -8.00 4.81
N ASP A 68 -19.93 -9.28 4.89
CA ASP A 68 -20.05 -10.06 6.13
C ASP A 68 -18.98 -11.13 6.30
N GLY A 69 -18.00 -11.18 5.38
CA GLY A 69 -16.92 -12.16 5.43
C GLY A 69 -17.33 -13.56 5.02
N GLU A 70 -18.44 -13.70 4.31
CA GLU A 70 -18.99 -14.98 3.87
C GLU A 70 -19.44 -14.92 2.42
N TYR A 71 -19.05 -15.92 1.64
CA TYR A 71 -19.65 -16.21 0.33
C TYR A 71 -20.59 -17.40 0.47
N SER A 72 -21.72 -17.35 -0.25
CA SER A 72 -22.68 -18.45 -0.34
C SER A 72 -22.95 -18.77 -1.79
N PHE A 73 -22.69 -20.01 -2.18
CA PHE A 73 -22.93 -20.52 -3.52
C PHE A 73 -23.82 -21.76 -3.43
N SER A 74 -24.62 -21.99 -4.47
CA SER A 74 -25.43 -23.20 -4.61
C SER A 74 -25.00 -23.98 -5.84
N TYR A 75 -25.05 -25.31 -5.77
CA TYR A 75 -24.75 -26.16 -6.91
C TYR A 75 -25.72 -27.36 -6.91
N ASP A 76 -25.96 -27.90 -8.10
CA ASP A 76 -26.89 -29.01 -8.28
C ASP A 76 -26.25 -30.32 -7.86
N GLU A 77 -27.06 -31.20 -7.26
CA GLU A 77 -26.64 -32.60 -7.07
C GLU A 77 -26.31 -33.23 -8.43
N ASN A 78 -25.45 -34.21 -8.44
CA ASN A 78 -24.97 -34.89 -9.65
C ASN A 78 -24.16 -33.98 -10.61
N SER A 79 -23.67 -32.86 -10.15
CA SER A 79 -22.70 -32.04 -10.92
C SER A 79 -21.46 -32.88 -11.23
N ALA A 80 -20.94 -32.73 -12.45
CA ALA A 80 -19.77 -33.45 -12.89
C ALA A 80 -18.49 -32.97 -12.16
N ALA A 81 -17.48 -33.82 -12.14
CA ALA A 81 -16.17 -33.43 -11.65
C ALA A 81 -15.64 -32.18 -12.43
N ASP A 82 -14.90 -31.34 -11.76
CA ASP A 82 -14.34 -30.08 -12.29
C ASP A 82 -15.39 -29.02 -12.65
N SER A 83 -16.65 -29.19 -12.27
CA SER A 83 -17.67 -28.15 -12.38
C SER A 83 -17.31 -26.97 -11.50
N VAL A 84 -17.43 -25.75 -12.03
CA VAL A 84 -17.23 -24.53 -11.23
C VAL A 84 -18.43 -24.32 -10.31
N LEU A 85 -18.20 -24.32 -9.01
CA LEU A 85 -19.24 -24.16 -7.99
C LEU A 85 -19.40 -22.71 -7.55
N GLY A 86 -18.37 -21.91 -7.71
CA GLY A 86 -18.33 -20.50 -7.34
C GLY A 86 -16.93 -19.94 -7.50
N THR A 87 -16.82 -18.63 -7.40
CA THR A 87 -15.52 -17.94 -7.49
C THR A 87 -15.41 -16.94 -6.37
N VAL A 88 -14.31 -16.98 -5.64
CA VAL A 88 -13.95 -15.96 -4.63
C VAL A 88 -12.85 -15.08 -5.20
N THR A 89 -12.88 -13.80 -4.88
CA THR A 89 -11.89 -12.85 -5.37
C THR A 89 -11.40 -11.98 -4.21
N ALA A 90 -10.09 -11.87 -4.08
CA ALA A 90 -9.46 -10.98 -3.10
C ALA A 90 -8.44 -10.08 -3.80
N LYS A 91 -8.23 -8.91 -3.24
CA LYS A 91 -7.21 -7.96 -3.68
C LYS A 91 -6.36 -7.50 -2.51
N ASP A 92 -5.10 -7.26 -2.80
CA ASP A 92 -4.15 -6.65 -1.90
C ASP A 92 -3.99 -5.16 -2.24
N ALA A 93 -4.14 -4.28 -1.23
CA ALA A 93 -4.02 -2.83 -1.43
C ALA A 93 -2.59 -2.41 -1.77
N ASP A 94 -1.59 -3.20 -1.37
CA ASP A 94 -0.18 -2.97 -1.73
C ASP A 94 0.15 -3.42 -3.16
N GLY A 95 -0.82 -4.02 -3.86
CA GLY A 95 -0.69 -4.45 -5.25
C GLY A 95 -0.02 -5.80 -5.44
N GLU A 96 0.14 -6.58 -4.38
CA GLU A 96 0.73 -7.91 -4.45
C GLU A 96 -0.24 -8.94 -5.03
N ALA A 97 0.31 -9.97 -5.65
CA ALA A 97 -0.47 -11.09 -6.17
C ALA A 97 -1.04 -11.92 -5.01
N VAL A 98 -2.30 -12.34 -5.15
CA VAL A 98 -3.02 -13.13 -4.15
C VAL A 98 -3.10 -14.58 -4.60
N THR A 99 -2.81 -15.51 -3.70
CA THR A 99 -3.03 -16.94 -3.89
C THR A 99 -4.12 -17.43 -2.94
N TYR A 100 -4.74 -18.55 -3.28
CA TYR A 100 -5.87 -19.09 -2.53
C TYR A 100 -5.59 -20.51 -2.07
N SER A 101 -6.12 -20.86 -0.90
CA SER A 101 -6.09 -22.24 -0.40
C SER A 101 -7.29 -22.51 0.49
N ILE A 102 -7.66 -23.77 0.61
CA ILE A 102 -8.72 -24.19 1.54
C ILE A 102 -8.07 -24.52 2.89
N LYS A 103 -8.39 -23.71 3.90
CA LYS A 103 -7.81 -23.85 5.23
C LYS A 103 -8.42 -25.02 6.02
N SER A 104 -9.73 -25.22 5.91
CA SER A 104 -10.48 -26.22 6.68
C SER A 104 -11.80 -26.57 6.01
N GLY A 105 -12.47 -27.61 6.50
CA GLY A 105 -13.77 -28.02 6.00
C GLY A 105 -13.75 -28.95 4.79
N ASN A 106 -12.57 -29.32 4.31
CA ASN A 106 -12.41 -30.20 3.15
C ASN A 106 -11.72 -31.52 3.52
N ASP A 107 -12.05 -32.08 4.70
CA ASP A 107 -11.41 -33.30 5.18
C ASP A 107 -11.69 -34.50 4.27
N ASN A 108 -12.81 -34.47 3.56
CA ASN A 108 -13.17 -35.50 2.58
C ASN A 108 -12.41 -35.40 1.25
N GLY A 109 -11.76 -34.25 0.98
CA GLY A 109 -11.09 -34.00 -0.29
C GLY A 109 -12.04 -33.84 -1.47
N TRP A 110 -13.28 -33.39 -1.24
CA TRP A 110 -14.31 -33.27 -2.28
C TRP A 110 -14.17 -31.99 -3.12
N PHE A 111 -13.47 -31.00 -2.62
CA PHE A 111 -13.35 -29.70 -3.25
C PHE A 111 -11.90 -29.32 -3.52
N ALA A 112 -11.72 -28.47 -4.50
CA ALA A 112 -10.42 -27.90 -4.86
C ALA A 112 -10.54 -26.40 -5.15
N ILE A 113 -9.42 -25.70 -5.08
CA ILE A 113 -9.34 -24.27 -5.41
C ILE A 113 -8.11 -23.99 -6.27
#